data_b739a60d826591ee55355268cb4ea05b
#
_entry.id   b739a60d826591ee55355268cb4ea05b
#
_cell.length_a   1.000
_cell.length_b   1.000
_cell.length_c   1.000
_cell.angle_alpha   90.00
_cell.angle_beta   90.00
_cell.angle_gamma   90.00
#
_symmetry.space_group_name_H-M   'P 1'
#
loop_
_entity.id
_entity.type
_entity.pdbx_description
1 polymer ?
#
loop_
_entity_poly.entity_id
_entity_poly.type
_entity_poly.pdbx_seq_one_letter_code
_entity_poly.pdbx_strand_id
1 'polypeptide(L)'
;MSDFSNKCREYLKDTGENVYQLSASSGLDRTSLQRMITGKRLPGIDFVRQFCDSLRINPSQRRELMELYKIEKIGKEIYYNRKYIQELLGVISSQ
;
A
#
# COMPACT_ATOMS: atom_id res chain seq x y z
N MET A 1 8.46 0.29 -7.55
CA MET A 1 7.27 -0.20 -6.86
C MET A 1 7.70 -0.98 -5.62
N SER A 2 6.86 -0.99 -4.60
CA SER A 2 7.16 -1.68 -3.36
C SER A 2 6.78 -3.15 -3.41
N ASP A 3 7.29 -3.92 -2.46
CA ASP A 3 6.89 -5.33 -2.30
C ASP A 3 5.39 -5.44 -2.01
N PHE A 4 4.84 -4.49 -1.23
CA PHE A 4 3.42 -4.45 -0.95
C PHE A 4 2.60 -4.26 -2.24
N SER A 5 2.93 -3.27 -3.06
CA SER A 5 2.19 -3.01 -4.30
C SER A 5 2.33 -4.17 -5.29
N ASN A 6 3.51 -4.76 -5.36
CA ASN A 6 3.74 -5.94 -6.21
C ASN A 6 2.86 -7.11 -5.78
N LYS A 7 2.74 -7.34 -4.48
CA LYS A 7 1.92 -8.43 -3.94
C LYS A 7 0.43 -8.18 -4.17
N CYS A 8 -0.02 -6.93 -4.01
CA CYS A 8 -1.40 -6.55 -4.31
C CYS A 8 -1.75 -6.86 -5.78
N ARG A 9 -0.85 -6.49 -6.67
CA ARG A 9 -1.04 -6.74 -8.11
C ARG A 9 -1.06 -8.23 -8.41
N GLU A 10 -0.18 -9.01 -7.79
CA GLU A 10 -0.12 -10.45 -7.93
C GLU A 10 -1.44 -11.10 -7.49
N TYR A 11 -1.95 -10.74 -6.32
CA TYR A 11 -3.21 -11.28 -5.81
C TYR A 11 -4.39 -10.91 -6.70
N LEU A 12 -4.43 -9.68 -7.20
CA LEU A 12 -5.48 -9.27 -8.12
C LEU A 12 -5.41 -10.07 -9.44
N LYS A 13 -4.21 -10.25 -9.97
CA LYS A 13 -3.98 -11.02 -11.17
C LYS A 13 -4.45 -12.48 -11.01
N ASP A 14 -4.21 -13.06 -9.84
CA ASP A 14 -4.59 -14.44 -9.55
C ASP A 14 -6.11 -14.65 -9.58
N THR A 15 -6.90 -13.61 -9.34
CA THR A 15 -8.37 -13.68 -9.45
C THR A 15 -8.87 -13.64 -10.88
N GLY A 16 -8.04 -13.22 -11.83
CA GLY A 16 -8.45 -12.99 -13.20
C GLY A 16 -9.18 -11.69 -13.43
N GLU A 17 -9.42 -10.91 -12.38
CA GLU A 17 -10.09 -9.62 -12.49
C GLU A 17 -9.08 -8.49 -12.72
N ASN A 18 -9.56 -7.40 -13.36
CA ASN A 18 -8.80 -6.16 -13.44
C ASN A 18 -9.36 -5.14 -12.43
N VAL A 19 -8.73 -3.98 -12.35
CA VAL A 19 -9.11 -2.91 -11.42
C VAL A 19 -10.57 -2.49 -11.62
N TYR A 20 -11.01 -2.39 -12.85
CA TYR A 20 -12.40 -1.99 -13.16
C TYR A 20 -13.41 -3.01 -12.64
N GLN A 21 -13.13 -4.28 -12.86
CA GLN A 21 -14.00 -5.37 -12.42
C GLN A 21 -14.05 -5.45 -10.91
N LEU A 22 -12.90 -5.36 -10.25
CA LEU A 22 -12.84 -5.38 -8.79
C LEU A 22 -13.55 -4.17 -8.18
N SER A 23 -13.34 -2.98 -8.73
CA SER A 23 -14.03 -1.77 -8.28
C SER A 23 -15.54 -1.93 -8.38
N ALA A 24 -16.03 -2.47 -9.50
CA ALA A 24 -17.46 -2.68 -9.71
C ALA A 24 -18.06 -3.69 -8.72
N SER A 25 -17.34 -4.77 -8.44
CA SER A 25 -17.85 -5.83 -7.56
C SER A 25 -17.71 -5.53 -6.07
N SER A 26 -16.66 -4.80 -5.69
CA SER A 26 -16.34 -4.54 -4.28
C SER A 26 -16.80 -3.19 -3.75
N GLY A 27 -17.06 -2.23 -4.64
CA GLY A 27 -17.32 -0.85 -4.26
C GLY A 27 -16.08 -0.06 -3.90
N LEU A 28 -14.89 -0.64 -4.02
CA LEU A 28 -13.64 0.08 -3.77
C LEU A 28 -13.38 1.09 -4.88
N ASP A 29 -12.86 2.26 -4.50
CA ASP A 29 -12.55 3.32 -5.44
C ASP A 29 -11.50 2.88 -6.44
N ARG A 30 -11.81 3.02 -7.74
CA ARG A 30 -10.95 2.57 -8.82
C ARG A 30 -9.60 3.29 -8.84
N THR A 31 -9.62 4.61 -8.64
CA THR A 31 -8.39 5.41 -8.64
C THR A 31 -7.48 5.00 -7.50
N SER A 32 -8.05 4.76 -6.32
CA SER A 32 -7.29 4.31 -5.15
C SER A 32 -6.70 2.92 -5.37
N LEU A 33 -7.47 1.99 -5.98
CA LEU A 33 -6.97 0.68 -6.35
C LEU A 33 -5.78 0.79 -7.30
N GLN A 34 -5.91 1.61 -8.34
CA GLN A 34 -4.86 1.80 -9.33
C GLN A 34 -3.60 2.35 -8.70
N ARG A 35 -3.71 3.34 -7.82
CA ARG A 35 -2.57 3.93 -7.12
C ARG A 35 -1.90 2.93 -6.18
N MET A 36 -2.68 2.08 -5.53
CA MET A 36 -2.15 1.05 -4.64
C MET A 36 -1.31 0.02 -5.39
N ILE A 37 -1.85 -0.54 -6.48
CA ILE A 37 -1.17 -1.59 -7.22
C ILE A 37 0.01 -1.09 -8.05
N THR A 38 0.06 0.20 -8.35
CA THR A 38 1.19 0.81 -9.06
C THR A 38 2.24 1.40 -8.11
N GLY A 39 1.97 1.37 -6.80
CA GLY A 39 2.89 1.90 -5.80
C GLY A 39 2.91 3.42 -5.69
N LYS A 40 1.99 4.12 -6.35
CA LYS A 40 1.94 5.58 -6.31
C LYS A 40 1.43 6.12 -4.99
N ARG A 41 0.61 5.34 -4.29
CA ARG A 41 0.07 5.74 -3.00
C ARG A 41 -0.18 4.51 -2.14
N LEU A 42 0.19 4.62 -0.86
CA LEU A 42 -0.13 3.63 0.15
C LEU A 42 -1.48 4.03 0.78
N PRO A 43 -2.53 3.21 0.63
CA PRO A 43 -3.84 3.53 1.19
C PRO A 43 -3.86 3.31 2.70
N GLY A 44 -4.96 3.73 3.35
CA GLY A 44 -5.19 3.42 4.74
C GLY A 44 -5.44 1.92 4.95
N ILE A 45 -5.27 1.48 6.20
CA ILE A 45 -5.38 0.05 6.54
C ILE A 45 -6.77 -0.52 6.25
N ASP A 46 -7.83 0.26 6.43
CA ASP A 46 -9.20 -0.20 6.18
C ASP A 46 -9.42 -0.51 4.71
N PHE A 47 -8.83 0.29 3.83
CA PHE A 47 -8.88 0.03 2.39
C PHE A 47 -8.20 -1.30 2.06
N VAL A 48 -7.03 -1.56 2.65
CA VAL A 48 -6.29 -2.81 2.44
C VAL A 48 -7.09 -4.00 2.95
N ARG A 49 -7.76 -3.86 4.10
CA ARG A 49 -8.63 -4.91 4.64
C ARG A 49 -9.79 -5.22 3.70
N GLN A 50 -10.44 -4.19 3.18
CA GLN A 50 -11.53 -4.37 2.21
C GLN A 50 -11.03 -5.03 0.92
N PHE A 51 -9.84 -4.66 0.47
CA PHE A 51 -9.19 -5.30 -0.66
C PHE A 51 -8.99 -6.80 -0.42
N CYS A 52 -8.45 -7.16 0.74
CA CYS A 52 -8.26 -8.56 1.11
C CYS A 52 -9.58 -9.33 1.17
N ASP A 53 -10.60 -8.72 1.77
CA ASP A 53 -11.94 -9.33 1.88
C ASP A 53 -12.55 -9.56 0.50
N SER A 54 -12.42 -8.58 -0.39
CA SER A 54 -13.00 -8.63 -1.72
C SER A 54 -12.37 -9.71 -2.59
N LEU A 55 -11.07 -9.95 -2.44
CA LEU A 55 -10.36 -11.00 -3.16
C LEU A 55 -10.45 -12.36 -2.47
N ARG A 56 -11.04 -12.42 -1.29
CA ARG A 56 -11.14 -13.65 -0.48
C ARG A 56 -9.75 -14.29 -0.25
N ILE A 57 -8.78 -13.45 0.06
CA ILE A 57 -7.41 -13.90 0.33
C ILE A 57 -7.39 -14.77 1.57
N ASN A 58 -6.65 -15.89 1.54
CA ASN A 58 -6.58 -16.79 2.69
C ASN A 58 -5.83 -16.11 3.86
N PRO A 59 -6.01 -16.62 5.10
CA PRO A 59 -5.40 -15.97 6.28
C PRO A 59 -3.88 -15.86 6.23
N SER A 60 -3.21 -16.83 5.63
CA SER A 60 -1.75 -16.83 5.48
C SER A 60 -1.28 -15.70 4.55
N GLN A 61 -1.91 -15.59 3.40
CA GLN A 61 -1.62 -14.54 2.42
C GLN A 61 -1.98 -13.17 2.98
N ARG A 62 -3.09 -13.08 3.71
CA ARG A 62 -3.51 -11.82 4.35
C ARG A 62 -2.47 -11.34 5.35
N ARG A 63 -1.93 -12.24 6.18
CA ARG A 63 -0.87 -11.88 7.14
C ARG A 63 0.38 -11.39 6.42
N GLU A 64 0.79 -12.07 5.37
CA GLU A 64 1.94 -11.67 4.57
C GLU A 64 1.75 -10.27 4.00
N LEU A 65 0.59 -10.01 3.40
CA LEU A 65 0.29 -8.71 2.82
C LEU A 65 0.27 -7.61 3.89
N MET A 66 -0.32 -7.90 5.05
CA MET A 66 -0.38 -6.93 6.15
C MET A 66 0.99 -6.63 6.74
N GLU A 67 1.88 -7.62 6.77
CA GLU A 67 3.27 -7.38 7.20
C GLU A 67 4.00 -6.47 6.21
N LEU A 68 3.85 -6.72 4.92
CA LEU A 68 4.42 -5.84 3.88
C LEU A 68 3.87 -4.43 3.97
N TYR A 69 2.58 -4.30 4.26
CA TYR A 69 1.93 -3.00 4.48
C TYR A 69 2.56 -2.25 5.64
N LYS A 70 2.72 -2.93 6.77
CA LYS A 70 3.32 -2.32 7.97
C LYS A 70 4.74 -1.87 7.72
N ILE A 71 5.53 -2.69 7.06
CA ILE A 71 6.93 -2.37 6.74
C ILE A 71 6.99 -1.12 5.87
N GLU A 72 6.16 -1.04 4.85
CA GLU A 72 6.14 0.12 3.97
C GLU A 72 5.67 1.38 4.69
N LYS A 73 4.62 1.26 5.51
CA LYS A 73 4.09 2.39 6.27
C LYS A 73 5.11 2.93 7.26
N ILE A 74 5.78 2.05 8.00
CA ILE A 74 6.83 2.43 8.94
C ILE A 74 8.01 3.06 8.18
N GLY A 75 8.40 2.47 7.06
CA GLY A 75 9.47 3.00 6.22
C GLY A 75 9.20 4.41 5.75
N LYS A 76 7.97 4.71 5.33
CA LYS A 76 7.57 6.06 4.93
C LYS A 76 7.61 7.03 6.10
N GLU A 77 7.08 6.63 7.26
CA GLU A 77 7.09 7.46 8.45
C GLU A 77 8.52 7.80 8.89
N ILE A 78 9.40 6.81 8.89
CA ILE A 78 10.82 7.02 9.21
C ILE A 78 11.47 7.96 8.20
N TYR A 79 11.17 7.80 6.92
CA TYR A 79 11.72 8.66 5.87
C TYR A 79 11.32 10.12 6.09
N TYR A 80 10.04 10.37 6.33
CA TYR A 80 9.56 11.75 6.56
C TYR A 80 10.11 12.32 7.86
N ASN A 81 10.22 11.54 8.91
CA ASN A 81 10.79 11.99 10.17
C ASN A 81 12.26 12.33 10.01
N ARG A 82 13.02 11.53 9.29
CA ARG A 82 14.44 11.79 9.00
C ARG A 82 14.60 13.07 8.19
N LYS A 83 13.76 13.24 7.16
CA LYS A 83 13.79 14.44 6.34
C LYS A 83 13.52 15.68 7.17
N TYR A 84 12.50 15.62 8.02
CA TYR A 84 12.16 16.73 8.91
C TYR A 84 13.30 17.08 9.86
N ILE A 85 13.91 16.06 10.48
CA ILE A 85 15.06 16.25 11.37
C ILE A 85 16.24 16.83 10.61
N GLN A 86 16.53 16.34 9.43
CA GLN A 86 17.62 16.85 8.60
C GLN A 86 17.42 18.32 8.24
N GLU A 87 16.19 18.72 7.91
CA GLU A 87 15.85 20.12 7.62
C GLU A 87 16.11 21.01 8.83
N LEU A 88 15.71 20.55 10.03
CA LEU A 88 15.95 21.29 11.26
C LEU A 88 17.45 21.40 11.56
N LEU A 89 18.19 20.31 11.43
CA LEU A 89 19.64 20.31 11.65
C LEU A 89 20.37 21.09 10.58
N GLY A 90 19.89 21.06 9.36
CA GLY A 90 20.45 21.83 8.26
C GLY A 90 20.46 23.33 8.52
N VAL A 91 19.44 23.85 9.17
CA VAL A 91 19.39 25.24 9.59
C VAL A 91 20.50 25.57 10.59
N ILE A 92 20.91 24.59 11.40
CA ILE A 92 21.93 24.78 12.43
C ILE A 92 23.32 24.46 11.89
N SER A 93 23.43 23.42 11.07
CA SER A 93 24.72 22.86 10.65
C SER A 93 25.19 23.32 9.28
N SER A 94 24.42 24.07 8.56
CA SER A 94 24.76 24.58 7.23
C SER A 94 25.69 25.77 7.27
N GLN A 95 26.34 25.98 8.35
CA GLN A 95 27.24 27.10 8.59
C GLN A 95 28.67 26.87 8.16
#